data_6ced614ff5fa6ac152db0ec0ffc3e4b1
#
_entry.id   6ced614ff5fa6ac152db0ec0ffc3e4b1
#
_cell.length_a   1.000
_cell.length_b   1.000
_cell.length_c   1.000
_cell.angle_alpha   90.00
_cell.angle_beta   90.00
_cell.angle_gamma   90.00
#
_symmetry.space_group_name_H-M   'P 1'
#
loop_
_entity.id
_entity.type
_entity.pdbx_description
1 polymer ?
#
loop_
_entity_poly.entity_id
_entity_poly.type
_entity_poly.pdbx_seq_one_letter_code
_entity_poly.pdbx_strand_id
1 'polypeptide(L)'
;MSDALLYVFTTNGLLFLISIIFWKFPPKKINSLYGYKTPKALQNQQIWDFANSTFNRSLLIYAGISFIAGLAFATFLNAELTWQPMAFVFLSIIVSIVKTEKALNENFTDEGKKKKIKK
;
A
#
# COMPACT_ATOMS: atom_id res chain seq x y z
N MET A 1 0.35 28.57 -0.44
CA MET A 1 0.16 27.27 -1.09
C MET A 1 -1.26 27.19 -1.60
N SER A 2 -1.46 26.72 -2.82
CA SER A 2 -2.80 26.60 -3.38
C SER A 2 -3.63 25.53 -2.64
N ASP A 3 -4.94 25.66 -2.70
CA ASP A 3 -5.86 24.68 -2.09
C ASP A 3 -5.65 23.29 -2.72
N ALA A 4 -5.37 23.23 -4.02
CA ALA A 4 -5.09 21.98 -4.72
C ALA A 4 -3.83 21.31 -4.17
N LEU A 5 -2.75 22.05 -3.97
CA LEU A 5 -1.53 21.52 -3.38
C LEU A 5 -1.74 21.06 -1.94
N LEU A 6 -2.48 21.86 -1.16
CA LEU A 6 -2.80 21.46 0.22
C LEU A 6 -3.59 20.16 0.25
N TYR A 7 -4.56 20.00 -0.65
CA TYR A 7 -5.36 18.79 -0.77
C TYR A 7 -4.44 17.57 -1.08
N VAL A 8 -3.55 17.70 -2.07
CA VAL A 8 -2.63 16.61 -2.44
C VAL A 8 -1.70 16.27 -1.28
N PHE A 9 -1.14 17.25 -0.59
CA PHE A 9 -0.25 16.99 0.55
C PHE A 9 -0.97 16.31 1.70
N THR A 10 -2.22 16.69 1.98
CA THR A 10 -2.97 16.12 3.11
C THR A 10 -3.60 14.75 2.80
N THR A 11 -3.68 14.36 1.54
CA THR A 11 -4.20 13.04 1.12
C THR A 11 -3.08 12.14 0.62
N ASN A 12 -2.61 12.38 -0.58
CA ASN A 12 -1.58 11.54 -1.22
C ASN A 12 -0.24 11.63 -0.49
N GLY A 13 0.14 12.83 -0.04
CA GLY A 13 1.37 13.02 0.73
C GLY A 13 1.32 12.32 2.08
N LEU A 14 0.17 12.39 2.76
CA LEU A 14 -0.01 11.71 4.04
C LEU A 14 0.06 10.19 3.87
N LEU A 15 -0.60 9.64 2.84
CA LEU A 15 -0.51 8.21 2.54
C LEU A 15 0.93 7.79 2.27
N PHE A 16 1.67 8.58 1.51
CA PHE A 16 3.07 8.29 1.22
C PHE A 16 3.91 8.31 2.50
N LEU A 17 3.70 9.28 3.37
CA LEU A 17 4.38 9.36 4.67
C LEU A 17 4.08 8.11 5.51
N ILE A 18 2.81 7.70 5.60
CA ILE A 18 2.41 6.51 6.34
C ILE A 18 3.06 5.27 5.73
N SER A 19 3.13 5.18 4.40
CA SER A 19 3.76 4.03 3.73
C SER A 19 5.25 3.95 4.02
N ILE A 20 5.94 5.09 4.11
CA ILE A 20 7.35 5.13 4.50
C ILE A 20 7.52 4.62 5.94
N ILE A 21 6.65 5.03 6.84
CA ILE A 21 6.69 4.59 8.25
C ILE A 21 6.50 3.07 8.33
N PHE A 22 5.52 2.52 7.63
CA PHE A 22 5.27 1.08 7.63
C PHE A 22 6.41 0.29 6.98
N TRP A 23 7.02 0.84 5.95
CA TRP A 23 8.16 0.22 5.29
C TRP A 23 9.38 0.19 6.21
N LYS A 24 9.61 1.27 6.94
CA LYS A 24 10.77 1.41 7.83
C LYS A 24 10.56 0.71 9.18
N PHE A 25 9.32 0.68 9.67
CA PHE A 25 8.96 0.08 10.95
C PHE A 25 7.83 -0.94 10.75
N PRO A 26 8.12 -2.07 10.07
CA PRO A 26 7.08 -3.06 9.79
C PRO A 26 6.61 -3.76 11.06
N PRO A 27 5.36 -4.25 11.08
CA PRO A 27 4.86 -5.02 12.23
C PRO A 27 5.56 -6.39 12.29
N LYS A 28 6.40 -6.60 13.28
CA LYS A 28 7.22 -7.81 13.39
C LYS A 28 6.43 -9.02 13.85
N LYS A 29 5.44 -8.81 14.73
CA LYS A 29 4.60 -9.90 15.27
C LYS A 29 3.18 -9.74 14.77
N ILE A 30 2.51 -10.86 14.58
CA ILE A 30 1.09 -10.87 14.29
C ILE A 30 0.35 -10.16 15.43
N ASN A 31 -0.45 -9.15 15.08
CA ASN A 31 -1.16 -8.35 16.07
C ASN A 31 -2.47 -7.83 15.48
N SER A 32 -3.34 -7.29 16.33
CA SER A 32 -4.64 -6.77 15.91
C SER A 32 -4.67 -5.27 15.68
N LEU A 33 -3.55 -4.57 15.90
CA LEU A 33 -3.52 -3.11 15.90
C LEU A 33 -3.06 -2.52 14.58
N TYR A 34 -1.98 -3.03 13.99
CA TYR A 34 -1.52 -2.47 12.75
C TYR A 34 -0.81 -3.50 11.89
N GLY A 35 -0.74 -3.22 10.58
CA GLY A 35 -0.16 -4.09 9.58
C GLY A 35 -1.19 -4.58 8.58
N TYR A 36 -0.73 -5.31 7.59
CA TYR A 36 -1.59 -5.93 6.59
C TYR A 36 -2.25 -7.17 7.20
N LYS A 37 -3.56 -7.15 7.33
CA LYS A 37 -4.33 -8.19 8.05
C LYS A 37 -5.43 -8.76 7.17
N THR A 38 -5.12 -9.83 6.48
CA THR A 38 -6.15 -10.65 5.83
C THR A 38 -6.15 -12.02 6.48
N PRO A 39 -7.21 -12.83 6.31
CA PRO A 39 -7.24 -14.16 6.92
C PRO A 39 -5.99 -14.98 6.60
N LYS A 40 -5.50 -14.91 5.37
CA LYS A 40 -4.29 -15.64 4.97
C LYS A 40 -3.04 -15.10 5.67
N ALA A 41 -2.90 -13.79 5.77
CA ALA A 41 -1.75 -13.15 6.43
C ALA A 41 -1.67 -13.49 7.92
N LEU A 42 -2.82 -13.75 8.55
CA LEU A 42 -2.89 -14.06 9.98
C LEU A 42 -2.63 -15.53 10.33
N GLN A 43 -2.46 -16.41 9.33
CA GLN A 43 -2.33 -17.85 9.58
C GLN A 43 -1.07 -18.23 10.34
N ASN A 44 0.06 -17.62 10.02
CA ASN A 44 1.31 -17.89 10.71
C ASN A 44 2.31 -16.74 10.50
N GLN A 45 3.41 -16.79 11.23
CA GLN A 45 4.42 -15.72 11.21
C GLN A 45 5.11 -15.60 9.85
N GLN A 46 5.36 -16.72 9.16
CA GLN A 46 6.01 -16.67 7.84
C GLN A 46 5.15 -15.93 6.82
N ILE A 47 3.85 -16.21 6.79
CA ILE A 47 2.93 -15.53 5.89
C ILE A 47 2.78 -14.07 6.30
N TRP A 48 2.68 -13.79 7.60
CA TRP A 48 2.59 -12.43 8.11
C TRP A 48 3.77 -11.58 7.64
N ASP A 49 4.98 -12.07 7.82
CA ASP A 49 6.19 -11.35 7.40
C ASP A 49 6.21 -11.11 5.90
N PHE A 50 5.89 -12.13 5.12
CA PHE A 50 5.83 -12.03 3.66
C PHE A 50 4.76 -11.04 3.21
N ALA A 51 3.55 -11.15 3.76
CA ALA A 51 2.42 -10.29 3.40
C ALA A 51 2.70 -8.82 3.73
N ASN A 52 3.20 -8.55 4.92
CA ASN A 52 3.47 -7.18 5.34
C ASN A 52 4.64 -6.58 4.56
N SER A 53 5.68 -7.34 4.30
CA SER A 53 6.80 -6.89 3.46
C SER A 53 6.32 -6.55 2.03
N THR A 54 5.53 -7.44 1.43
CA THR A 54 5.03 -7.27 0.07
C THR A 54 4.07 -6.08 -0.01
N PHE A 55 3.12 -6.01 0.91
CA PHE A 55 2.14 -4.92 0.93
C PHE A 55 2.83 -3.57 1.16
N ASN A 56 3.72 -3.50 2.15
CA ASN A 56 4.39 -2.24 2.48
C ASN A 56 5.24 -1.72 1.32
N ARG A 57 5.93 -2.62 0.62
CA ARG A 57 6.70 -2.24 -0.57
C ARG A 57 5.79 -1.74 -1.70
N SER A 58 4.72 -2.46 -1.97
CA SER A 58 3.76 -2.10 -3.01
C SER A 58 3.09 -0.77 -2.69
N LEU A 59 2.65 -0.58 -1.44
CA LEU A 59 2.02 0.66 -1.02
C LEU A 59 3.00 1.84 -1.14
N LEU A 60 4.25 1.66 -0.75
CA LEU A 60 5.27 2.70 -0.87
C LEU A 60 5.42 3.16 -2.32
N ILE A 61 5.51 2.20 -3.25
CA ILE A 61 5.66 2.50 -4.67
C ILE A 61 4.42 3.22 -5.21
N TYR A 62 3.23 2.67 -4.98
CA TYR A 62 2.00 3.23 -5.54
C TYR A 62 1.59 4.53 -4.86
N ALA A 63 1.83 4.67 -3.55
CA ALA A 63 1.60 5.93 -2.86
C ALA A 63 2.54 7.01 -3.37
N GLY A 64 3.80 6.67 -3.65
CA GLY A 64 4.76 7.59 -4.25
C GLY A 64 4.34 8.05 -5.64
N ILE A 65 3.92 7.11 -6.50
CA ILE A 65 3.40 7.43 -7.83
C ILE A 65 2.16 8.32 -7.72
N SER A 66 1.24 7.97 -6.82
CA SER A 66 0.02 8.73 -6.56
C SER A 66 0.33 10.17 -6.15
N PHE A 67 1.31 10.34 -5.26
CA PHE A 67 1.71 11.66 -4.80
C PHE A 67 2.29 12.51 -5.94
N ILE A 68 3.19 11.92 -6.74
CA ILE A 68 3.78 12.60 -7.89
C ILE A 68 2.69 12.99 -8.90
N ALA A 69 1.78 12.07 -9.20
CA ALA A 69 0.66 12.33 -10.10
C ALA A 69 -0.23 13.47 -9.58
N GLY A 70 -0.55 13.45 -8.28
CA GLY A 70 -1.34 14.49 -7.66
C GLY A 70 -0.66 15.86 -7.72
N LEU A 71 0.64 15.90 -7.44
CA LEU A 71 1.42 17.15 -7.55
C LEU A 71 1.42 17.67 -8.99
N ALA A 72 1.55 16.78 -9.98
CA ALA A 72 1.53 17.17 -11.38
C ALA A 72 0.17 17.76 -11.78
N PHE A 73 -0.93 17.12 -11.37
CA PHE A 73 -2.27 17.65 -11.62
C PHE A 73 -2.47 19.03 -10.98
N ALA A 74 -2.06 19.16 -9.73
CA ALA A 74 -2.24 20.43 -9.00
C ALA A 74 -1.41 21.57 -9.57
N THR A 75 -0.23 21.26 -10.11
CA THR A 75 0.73 22.27 -10.56
C THR A 75 0.58 22.61 -12.04
N PHE A 76 0.50 21.57 -12.90
CA PHE A 76 0.59 21.75 -14.35
C PHE A 76 -0.76 21.88 -15.04
N LEU A 77 -1.80 21.23 -14.52
CA LEU A 77 -3.12 21.27 -15.14
C LEU A 77 -4.00 22.39 -14.60
N ASN A 78 -3.59 23.03 -13.53
CA ASN A 78 -4.33 24.11 -12.89
C ASN A 78 -5.82 23.78 -12.71
N ALA A 79 -6.11 22.53 -12.43
CA ALA A 79 -7.48 22.03 -12.32
C ALA A 79 -7.96 22.13 -10.88
N GLU A 80 -9.27 22.35 -10.72
CA GLU A 80 -9.89 22.18 -9.42
C GLU A 80 -9.91 20.67 -9.10
N LEU A 81 -9.24 20.31 -8.02
CA LEU A 81 -9.18 18.91 -7.58
C LEU A 81 -10.36 18.65 -6.64
N THR A 82 -11.17 17.67 -7.00
CA THR A 82 -12.33 17.27 -6.19
C THR A 82 -12.15 15.82 -5.71
N TRP A 83 -12.37 14.84 -6.60
CA TRP A 83 -12.31 13.43 -6.24
C TRP A 83 -10.98 12.77 -6.62
N GLN A 84 -10.19 13.37 -7.51
CA GLN A 84 -9.01 12.73 -8.10
C GLN A 84 -7.95 12.33 -7.08
N PRO A 85 -7.54 13.19 -6.11
CA PRO A 85 -6.55 12.77 -5.11
C PRO A 85 -7.03 11.59 -4.27
N MET A 86 -8.29 11.58 -3.88
CA MET A 86 -8.85 10.48 -3.10
C MET A 86 -8.94 9.20 -3.93
N ALA A 87 -9.27 9.32 -5.23
CA ALA A 87 -9.26 8.16 -6.13
C ALA A 87 -7.86 7.55 -6.21
N PHE A 88 -6.81 8.37 -6.32
CA PHE A 88 -5.43 7.90 -6.33
C PHE A 88 -5.05 7.20 -5.02
N VAL A 89 -5.49 7.71 -3.88
CA VAL A 89 -5.28 7.07 -2.57
C VAL A 89 -5.92 5.68 -2.55
N PHE A 90 -7.21 5.59 -2.90
CA PHE A 90 -7.92 4.30 -2.90
C PHE A 90 -7.31 3.32 -3.91
N LEU A 91 -6.96 3.77 -5.10
CA LEU A 91 -6.32 2.90 -6.11
C LEU A 91 -4.98 2.36 -5.61
N SER A 92 -4.17 3.19 -4.95
CA SER A 92 -2.89 2.75 -4.39
C SER A 92 -3.09 1.63 -3.38
N ILE A 93 -4.07 1.78 -2.49
CA ILE A 93 -4.38 0.77 -1.47
C ILE A 93 -4.92 -0.51 -2.13
N ILE A 94 -5.89 -0.37 -3.04
CA ILE A 94 -6.53 -1.52 -3.69
C ILE A 94 -5.52 -2.33 -4.51
N VAL A 95 -4.70 -1.67 -5.32
CA VAL A 95 -3.67 -2.35 -6.12
C VAL A 95 -2.67 -3.05 -5.22
N SER A 96 -2.27 -2.41 -4.11
CA SER A 96 -1.35 -3.01 -3.15
C SER A 96 -1.95 -4.28 -2.52
N ILE A 97 -3.23 -4.24 -2.16
CA ILE A 97 -3.94 -5.41 -1.62
C ILE A 97 -4.00 -6.53 -2.67
N VAL A 98 -4.41 -6.22 -3.89
CA VAL A 98 -4.53 -7.21 -4.97
C VAL A 98 -3.19 -7.88 -5.25
N LYS A 99 -2.12 -7.09 -5.34
CA LYS A 99 -0.77 -7.63 -5.57
C LYS A 99 -0.30 -8.50 -4.42
N THR A 100 -0.60 -8.10 -3.18
CA THR A 100 -0.20 -8.86 -2.01
C THR A 100 -0.94 -10.20 -1.95
N GLU A 101 -2.27 -10.21 -2.15
CA GLU A 101 -3.04 -11.44 -2.14
C GLU A 101 -2.64 -12.38 -3.28
N LYS A 102 -2.35 -11.83 -4.46
CA LYS A 102 -1.83 -12.62 -5.58
C LYS A 102 -0.50 -13.27 -5.22
N ALA A 103 0.42 -12.51 -4.63
CA ALA A 103 1.72 -13.04 -4.21
C ALA A 103 1.57 -14.10 -3.12
N LEU A 104 0.64 -13.92 -2.19
CA LEU A 104 0.35 -14.92 -1.16
C LEU A 104 -0.16 -16.22 -1.78
N ASN A 105 -1.08 -16.12 -2.73
CA ASN A 105 -1.64 -17.29 -3.40
C ASN A 105 -0.61 -18.03 -4.27
N GLU A 106 0.35 -17.30 -4.81
CA GLU A 106 1.44 -17.89 -5.61
C GLU A 106 2.51 -18.58 -4.74
N ASN A 107 2.68 -18.13 -3.50
CA ASN A 107 3.79 -18.58 -2.65
C ASN A 107 3.37 -19.49 -1.49
N PHE A 108 2.08 -19.49 -1.12
CA PHE A 108 1.59 -20.25 0.04
C PHE A 108 0.32 -21.02 -0.32
N THR A 109 0.17 -22.20 0.28
CA THR A 109 -1.06 -23.01 0.15
C THR A 109 -2.14 -22.44 1.05
N ASP A 110 -3.38 -22.93 0.87
CA ASP A 110 -4.51 -22.52 1.74
C ASP A 110 -4.31 -22.97 3.19
N GLU A 111 -3.51 -24.03 3.42
CA GLU A 111 -3.15 -24.50 4.76
C GLU A 111 -2.00 -23.70 5.37
N GLY A 112 -1.49 -22.69 4.68
CA GLY A 112 -0.43 -21.83 5.18
C GLY A 112 0.98 -22.36 4.98
N LYS A 113 1.18 -23.34 4.10
CA LYS A 113 2.50 -23.90 3.79
C LYS A 113 3.07 -23.24 2.54
N LYS A 114 4.38 -23.01 2.56
CA LYS A 114 5.06 -22.44 1.40
C LYS A 114 4.99 -23.40 0.21
N LYS A 115 4.57 -22.89 -0.95
CA LYS A 115 4.56 -23.66 -2.20
C LYS A 115 5.96 -23.88 -2.70
N LYS A 116 6.19 -25.06 -3.33
CA LYS A 116 7.43 -25.30 -4.03
C LYS A 116 7.55 -24.38 -5.24
N ILE A 117 8.69 -23.73 -5.37
CA ILE A 117 8.97 -22.89 -6.52
C ILE A 117 9.25 -23.81 -7.70
N LYS A 118 8.43 -23.73 -8.73
CA LYS A 118 8.72 -24.37 -10.01
C LYS A 118 9.66 -23.46 -10.79
N LYS A 119 10.83 -23.96 -11.08
CA LYS A 119 11.74 -23.27 -11.98
C LYS A 119 11.39 -23.59 -13.44
#